data_be5bb1217f1483e00f9df1e0d182be66
#
_entry.id   be5bb1217f1483e00f9df1e0d182be66
#
_cell.length_a   1.000
_cell.length_b   1.000
_cell.length_c   1.000
_cell.angle_alpha   90.00
_cell.angle_beta   90.00
_cell.angle_gamma   90.00
#
_symmetry.space_group_name_H-M   'P 1'
#
loop_
_entity.id
_entity.type
_entity.pdbx_description
1 polymer ?
#
loop_
_entity_poly.entity_id
_entity_poly.type
_entity_poly.pdbx_seq_one_letter_code
_entity_poly.pdbx_strand_id
1 'polypeptide(L)'
;MKKLLTCGAFLLAAAAQTLLAVPARRDVVKTVEQPDGTLLEVRQIGDEHAHCYVTTDMVPVLRDDAGRYCYATVDASGNAVASAIMARNVELRSASEKAFIQAADISSLSAKVLDSKKSARRMSSPARVNQSSGLGLNSALFPHMGDVHALVILIEYSDVKFRTPNAGEYYKRFLNQEGFSEHGGTGSA
;
A
#
# COMPACT_ATOMS: atom_id res chain seq x y z
N MET A 1 29.33 -13.87 35.59
CA MET A 1 29.42 -13.98 34.13
C MET A 1 28.18 -14.60 33.48
N LYS A 2 27.55 -15.65 34.05
CA LYS A 2 26.35 -16.32 33.45
C LYS A 2 25.11 -15.41 33.34
N LYS A 3 24.89 -14.46 34.25
CA LYS A 3 23.73 -13.53 34.25
C LYS A 3 23.84 -12.44 33.18
N LEU A 4 25.04 -12.04 32.77
CA LEU A 4 25.25 -11.05 31.70
C LEU A 4 24.97 -11.65 30.31
N LEU A 5 25.30 -12.96 30.15
CA LEU A 5 25.06 -13.65 28.87
C LEU A 5 23.55 -13.86 28.59
N THR A 6 22.76 -14.11 29.64
CA THR A 6 21.30 -14.27 29.51
C THR A 6 20.60 -12.95 29.17
N CYS A 7 21.05 -11.81 29.70
CA CYS A 7 20.50 -10.51 29.36
C CYS A 7 20.81 -10.11 27.92
N GLY A 8 22.04 -10.42 27.43
CA GLY A 8 22.43 -10.16 26.04
C GLY A 8 21.65 -11.01 25.02
N ALA A 9 21.36 -12.27 25.34
CA ALA A 9 20.55 -13.14 24.47
C ALA A 9 19.07 -12.70 24.41
N PHE A 10 18.53 -12.14 25.49
CA PHE A 10 17.16 -11.61 25.50
C PHE A 10 17.03 -10.30 24.71
N LEU A 11 18.05 -9.44 24.74
CA LEU A 11 18.11 -8.21 23.93
C LEU A 11 18.26 -8.51 22.42
N LEU A 12 19.01 -9.55 22.05
CA LEU A 12 19.13 -9.96 20.65
C LEU A 12 17.84 -10.59 20.10
N ALA A 13 17.09 -11.32 20.93
CA ALA A 13 15.82 -11.92 20.52
C ALA A 13 14.71 -10.86 20.32
N ALA A 14 14.75 -9.73 21.03
CA ALA A 14 13.81 -8.63 20.86
C ALA A 14 14.05 -7.81 19.58
N ALA A 15 15.22 -7.86 18.98
CA ALA A 15 15.56 -7.14 17.75
C ALA A 15 15.11 -7.84 16.45
N ALA A 16 14.65 -9.09 16.52
CA ALA A 16 14.17 -9.87 15.37
C ALA A 16 12.66 -9.74 15.16
N GLN A 17 12.10 -8.55 15.33
CA GLN A 17 10.73 -8.26 14.90
C GLN A 17 10.74 -8.12 13.38
N THR A 18 10.41 -9.19 12.67
CA THR A 18 10.08 -9.09 11.25
C THR A 18 8.87 -8.17 11.12
N LEU A 19 9.05 -7.02 10.49
CA LEU A 19 7.93 -6.17 10.07
C LEU A 19 7.12 -6.94 9.04
N LEU A 20 6.15 -7.71 9.52
CA LEU A 20 5.18 -8.38 8.66
C LEU A 20 4.22 -7.31 8.15
N ALA A 21 4.12 -7.22 6.84
CA ALA A 21 3.10 -6.41 6.19
C ALA A 21 1.71 -6.83 6.68
N VAL A 22 0.85 -5.86 6.99
CA VAL A 22 -0.51 -6.15 7.45
C VAL A 22 -1.33 -6.75 6.31
N PRO A 23 -1.82 -7.98 6.43
CA PRO A 23 -2.63 -8.59 5.38
C PRO A 23 -3.98 -7.90 5.26
N ALA A 24 -4.48 -7.80 4.02
CA ALA A 24 -5.82 -7.28 3.77
C ALA A 24 -6.89 -8.16 4.42
N ARG A 25 -7.91 -7.53 4.98
CA ARG A 25 -9.06 -8.24 5.56
C ARG A 25 -9.87 -8.92 4.45
N ARG A 26 -9.87 -10.24 4.43
CA ARG A 26 -10.54 -11.05 3.39
C ARG A 26 -12.06 -11.13 3.56
N ASP A 27 -12.58 -10.80 4.73
CA ASP A 27 -14.01 -10.81 5.07
C ASP A 27 -14.75 -9.57 4.54
N VAL A 28 -14.03 -8.51 4.19
CA VAL A 28 -14.63 -7.27 3.72
C VAL A 28 -14.94 -7.37 2.23
N VAL A 29 -16.23 -7.31 1.90
CA VAL A 29 -16.72 -7.20 0.52
C VAL A 29 -16.91 -5.72 0.18
N LYS A 30 -16.42 -5.30 -0.98
CA LYS A 30 -16.61 -3.96 -1.54
C LYS A 30 -17.41 -4.07 -2.82
N THR A 31 -18.35 -3.17 -3.02
CA THR A 31 -19.06 -3.04 -4.29
C THR A 31 -18.34 -1.98 -5.14
N VAL A 32 -18.01 -2.34 -6.37
CA VAL A 32 -17.41 -1.44 -7.36
C VAL A 32 -18.36 -1.34 -8.57
N GLU A 33 -18.49 -0.13 -9.09
CA GLU A 33 -19.28 0.11 -10.29
C GLU A 33 -18.41 -0.06 -11.54
N GLN A 34 -18.92 -0.81 -12.51
CA GLN A 34 -18.31 -0.99 -13.81
C GLN A 34 -18.67 0.19 -14.74
N PRO A 35 -17.90 0.48 -15.79
CA PRO A 35 -18.22 1.55 -16.73
C PRO A 35 -19.56 1.41 -17.47
N ASP A 36 -20.13 0.21 -17.49
CA ASP A 36 -21.47 -0.06 -18.04
C ASP A 36 -22.61 0.10 -17.00
N GLY A 37 -22.27 0.58 -15.77
CA GLY A 37 -23.22 0.75 -14.68
C GLY A 37 -23.53 -0.52 -13.89
N THR A 38 -22.95 -1.68 -14.23
CA THR A 38 -23.14 -2.90 -13.46
C THR A 38 -22.33 -2.87 -12.17
N LEU A 39 -22.85 -3.49 -11.11
CA LEU A 39 -22.17 -3.58 -9.82
C LEU A 39 -21.45 -4.92 -9.68
N LEU A 40 -20.19 -4.86 -9.29
CA LEU A 40 -19.37 -6.03 -9.02
C LEU A 40 -18.94 -6.05 -7.55
N GLU A 41 -19.20 -7.15 -6.88
CA GLU A 41 -18.72 -7.40 -5.52
C GLU A 41 -17.33 -8.01 -5.55
N VAL A 42 -16.40 -7.36 -4.85
CA VAL A 42 -15.00 -7.78 -4.81
C VAL A 42 -14.49 -7.82 -3.38
N ARG A 43 -13.49 -8.67 -3.16
CA ARG A 43 -12.66 -8.70 -1.96
C ARG A 43 -11.25 -8.27 -2.30
N GLN A 44 -10.53 -7.74 -1.34
CA GLN A 44 -9.12 -7.41 -1.49
C GLN A 44 -8.27 -8.51 -0.85
N ILE A 45 -7.29 -9.00 -1.60
CA ILE A 45 -6.27 -9.94 -1.11
C ILE A 45 -4.89 -9.32 -1.23
N GLY A 46 -3.94 -9.81 -0.43
CA GLY A 46 -2.57 -9.28 -0.37
C GLY A 46 -2.32 -8.47 0.90
N ASP A 47 -1.39 -7.55 0.82
CA ASP A 47 -0.94 -6.70 1.92
C ASP A 47 -0.79 -5.23 1.47
N GLU A 48 -0.27 -4.36 2.34
CA GLU A 48 -0.02 -2.95 2.02
C GLU A 48 1.01 -2.75 0.91
N HIS A 49 1.82 -3.75 0.60
CA HIS A 49 2.85 -3.68 -0.42
C HIS A 49 2.36 -4.15 -1.79
N ALA A 50 1.52 -5.17 -1.81
CA ALA A 50 0.92 -5.67 -3.04
C ALA A 50 -0.46 -6.25 -2.76
N HIS A 51 -1.47 -5.70 -3.37
CA HIS A 51 -2.84 -6.18 -3.27
C HIS A 51 -3.53 -6.21 -4.63
N CYS A 52 -4.52 -7.06 -4.75
CA CYS A 52 -5.40 -7.11 -5.90
C CYS A 52 -6.85 -7.39 -5.47
N TYR A 53 -7.77 -7.18 -6.39
CA TYR A 53 -9.16 -7.53 -6.19
C TYR A 53 -9.43 -8.94 -6.72
N VAL A 54 -10.30 -9.63 -6.00
CA VAL A 54 -10.87 -10.92 -6.41
C VAL A 54 -12.39 -10.85 -6.26
N THR A 55 -13.11 -11.65 -7.03
CA THR A 55 -14.55 -11.82 -6.84
C THR A 55 -14.86 -12.49 -5.50
N THR A 56 -16.13 -12.58 -5.11
CA THR A 56 -16.55 -13.23 -3.86
C THR A 56 -16.12 -14.69 -3.75
N ASP A 57 -15.98 -15.38 -4.87
CA ASP A 57 -15.45 -16.75 -5.00
C ASP A 57 -13.95 -16.82 -5.35
N MET A 58 -13.21 -15.73 -5.06
CA MET A 58 -11.74 -15.66 -5.12
C MET A 58 -11.13 -15.67 -6.53
N VAL A 59 -11.88 -15.41 -7.59
CA VAL A 59 -11.33 -15.28 -8.94
C VAL A 59 -10.67 -13.90 -9.11
N PRO A 60 -9.37 -13.81 -9.46
CA PRO A 60 -8.69 -12.54 -9.56
C PRO A 60 -9.20 -11.71 -10.74
N VAL A 61 -9.36 -10.40 -10.49
CA VAL A 61 -9.80 -9.43 -11.49
C VAL A 61 -8.77 -8.31 -11.62
N LEU A 62 -8.59 -7.84 -12.84
CA LEU A 62 -7.71 -6.72 -13.19
C LEU A 62 -8.52 -5.66 -13.94
N ARG A 63 -8.11 -4.41 -13.85
CA ARG A 63 -8.67 -3.34 -14.67
C ARG A 63 -7.97 -3.33 -16.03
N ASP A 64 -8.78 -3.23 -17.07
CA ASP A 64 -8.29 -2.97 -18.43
C ASP A 64 -8.12 -1.46 -18.69
N ASP A 65 -7.66 -1.10 -19.88
CA ASP A 65 -7.43 0.30 -20.29
C ASP A 65 -8.72 1.13 -20.36
N ALA A 66 -9.88 0.47 -20.53
CA ALA A 66 -11.20 1.10 -20.48
C ALA A 66 -11.73 1.25 -19.04
N GLY A 67 -10.98 0.84 -18.04
CA GLY A 67 -11.35 0.92 -16.64
C GLY A 67 -12.29 -0.18 -16.16
N ARG A 68 -12.60 -1.20 -17.01
CA ARG A 68 -13.47 -2.33 -16.65
C ARG A 68 -12.71 -3.34 -15.79
N TYR A 69 -13.38 -3.92 -14.83
CA TYR A 69 -12.85 -5.09 -14.12
C TYR A 69 -13.11 -6.35 -14.91
N CYS A 70 -12.04 -6.95 -15.43
CA CYS A 70 -12.08 -8.18 -16.21
C CYS A 70 -11.43 -9.32 -15.42
N TYR A 71 -11.81 -10.56 -15.70
CA TYR A 71 -11.11 -11.70 -15.13
C TYR A 71 -9.64 -11.66 -15.54
N ALA A 72 -8.75 -11.98 -14.63
CA ALA A 72 -7.33 -12.06 -14.94
C ALA A 72 -7.05 -13.30 -15.81
N THR A 73 -6.05 -13.19 -16.66
CA THR A 73 -5.51 -14.29 -17.48
C THR A 73 -3.99 -14.16 -17.56
N VAL A 74 -3.34 -15.10 -18.22
CA VAL A 74 -1.90 -15.09 -18.44
C VAL A 74 -1.64 -14.85 -19.92
N ASP A 75 -0.78 -13.88 -20.24
CA ASP A 75 -0.34 -13.63 -21.60
C ASP A 75 0.70 -14.66 -22.07
N ALA A 76 1.11 -14.57 -23.35
CA ALA A 76 2.12 -15.45 -23.94
C ALA A 76 3.50 -15.34 -23.24
N SER A 77 3.77 -14.25 -22.53
CA SER A 77 4.99 -14.02 -21.77
C SER A 77 4.90 -14.53 -20.31
N GLY A 78 3.75 -15.07 -19.92
CA GLY A 78 3.50 -15.58 -18.57
C GLY A 78 3.08 -14.52 -17.54
N ASN A 79 2.82 -13.27 -17.98
CA ASN A 79 2.37 -12.19 -17.11
C ASN A 79 0.86 -12.23 -16.89
N ALA A 80 0.42 -11.81 -15.69
CA ALA A 80 -0.99 -11.65 -15.41
C ALA A 80 -1.52 -10.36 -16.08
N VAL A 81 -2.54 -10.49 -16.92
CA VAL A 81 -3.19 -9.40 -17.65
C VAL A 81 -4.71 -9.49 -17.54
N ALA A 82 -5.41 -8.39 -17.78
CA ALA A 82 -6.86 -8.40 -17.90
C ALA A 82 -7.29 -9.15 -19.16
N SER A 83 -8.22 -10.09 -19.04
CA SER A 83 -8.83 -10.74 -20.21
C SER A 83 -9.83 -9.79 -20.88
N ALA A 84 -10.35 -10.20 -22.06
CA ALA A 84 -11.43 -9.47 -22.71
C ALA A 84 -12.82 -9.66 -22.03
N ILE A 85 -12.91 -10.53 -21.01
CA ILE A 85 -14.17 -10.91 -20.38
C ILE A 85 -14.36 -10.08 -19.11
N MET A 86 -15.37 -9.20 -19.13
CA MET A 86 -15.75 -8.39 -18.00
C MET A 86 -16.27 -9.26 -16.86
N ALA A 87 -15.76 -9.02 -15.65
CA ALA A 87 -16.11 -9.82 -14.48
C ALA A 87 -17.54 -9.49 -13.99
N ARG A 88 -18.26 -10.51 -13.54
CA ARG A 88 -19.62 -10.41 -12.98
C ARG A 88 -19.73 -11.14 -11.66
N ASN A 89 -20.73 -10.78 -10.88
CA ASN A 89 -21.10 -11.53 -9.69
C ASN A 89 -21.45 -12.97 -10.05
N VAL A 90 -21.21 -13.89 -9.12
CA VAL A 90 -21.29 -15.36 -9.36
C VAL A 90 -22.62 -15.77 -9.98
N GLU A 91 -23.72 -15.14 -9.53
CA GLU A 91 -25.10 -15.44 -9.93
C GLU A 91 -25.39 -15.00 -11.38
N LEU A 92 -24.68 -13.97 -11.85
CA LEU A 92 -24.91 -13.33 -13.15
C LEU A 92 -24.00 -13.86 -14.25
N ARG A 93 -23.12 -14.83 -13.95
CA ARG A 93 -22.16 -15.38 -14.90
C ARG A 93 -22.83 -16.26 -15.95
N SER A 94 -22.47 -16.02 -17.20
CA SER A 94 -22.84 -16.86 -18.33
C SER A 94 -22.14 -18.23 -18.29
N ALA A 95 -22.59 -19.17 -19.10
CA ALA A 95 -21.94 -20.48 -19.21
C ALA A 95 -20.50 -20.37 -19.75
N SER A 96 -20.23 -19.43 -20.65
CA SER A 96 -18.88 -19.17 -21.19
C SER A 96 -17.93 -18.60 -20.13
N GLU A 97 -18.40 -17.70 -19.26
CA GLU A 97 -17.60 -17.18 -18.14
C GLU A 97 -17.26 -18.27 -17.14
N LYS A 98 -18.22 -19.13 -16.80
CA LYS A 98 -18.00 -20.28 -15.91
C LYS A 98 -16.98 -21.24 -16.50
N ALA A 99 -17.07 -21.55 -17.80
CA ALA A 99 -16.09 -22.40 -18.47
C ALA A 99 -14.69 -21.77 -18.48
N PHE A 100 -14.58 -20.46 -18.73
CA PHE A 100 -13.32 -19.73 -18.67
C PHE A 100 -12.67 -19.82 -17.28
N ILE A 101 -13.45 -19.61 -16.23
CA ILE A 101 -12.98 -19.67 -14.84
C ILE A 101 -12.55 -21.10 -14.46
N GLN A 102 -13.33 -22.12 -14.89
CA GLN A 102 -12.99 -23.52 -14.62
C GLN A 102 -11.70 -23.99 -15.30
N ALA A 103 -11.37 -23.40 -16.46
CA ALA A 103 -10.13 -23.72 -17.17
C ALA A 103 -8.90 -23.03 -16.55
N ALA A 104 -9.09 -22.05 -15.67
CA ALA A 104 -8.01 -21.27 -15.08
C ALA A 104 -7.51 -21.87 -13.76
N ASP A 105 -6.18 -21.92 -13.57
CA ASP A 105 -5.57 -22.15 -12.26
C ASP A 105 -5.61 -20.87 -11.42
N ILE A 106 -6.67 -20.72 -10.65
CA ILE A 106 -6.97 -19.53 -9.87
C ILE A 106 -5.87 -19.22 -8.84
N SER A 107 -5.27 -20.25 -8.22
CA SER A 107 -4.24 -20.04 -7.20
C SER A 107 -2.93 -19.51 -7.80
N SER A 108 -2.48 -20.12 -8.89
CA SER A 108 -1.31 -19.67 -9.65
C SER A 108 -1.54 -18.27 -10.22
N LEU A 109 -2.73 -18.00 -10.75
CA LEU A 109 -3.07 -16.70 -11.31
C LEU A 109 -3.08 -15.60 -10.27
N SER A 110 -3.64 -15.85 -9.08
CA SER A 110 -3.63 -14.90 -7.97
C SER A 110 -2.20 -14.58 -7.51
N ALA A 111 -1.33 -15.57 -7.42
CA ALA A 111 0.08 -15.39 -7.09
C ALA A 111 0.78 -14.51 -8.14
N LYS A 112 0.59 -14.78 -9.43
CA LYS A 112 1.17 -13.99 -10.53
C LYS A 112 0.69 -12.52 -10.52
N VAL A 113 -0.61 -12.28 -10.25
CA VAL A 113 -1.13 -10.92 -10.13
C VAL A 113 -0.45 -10.17 -8.98
N LEU A 114 -0.28 -10.78 -7.82
CA LEU A 114 0.40 -10.16 -6.68
C LEU A 114 1.89 -9.92 -6.97
N ASP A 115 2.57 -10.87 -7.62
CA ASP A 115 3.99 -10.73 -7.95
C ASP A 115 4.24 -9.63 -9.00
N SER A 116 3.35 -9.48 -9.98
CA SER A 116 3.42 -8.38 -10.95
C SER A 116 3.28 -7.02 -10.25
N LYS A 117 2.39 -6.89 -9.24
CA LYS A 117 2.24 -5.67 -8.43
C LYS A 117 3.47 -5.39 -7.58
N LYS A 118 4.08 -6.41 -6.96
CA LYS A 118 5.35 -6.27 -6.21
C LYS A 118 6.49 -5.81 -7.11
N SER A 119 6.58 -6.37 -8.31
CA SER A 119 7.62 -6.02 -9.28
C SER A 119 7.45 -4.59 -9.79
N ALA A 120 6.23 -4.18 -10.16
CA ALA A 120 5.93 -2.81 -10.57
C ALA A 120 6.30 -1.79 -9.49
N ARG A 121 6.02 -2.08 -8.21
CA ARG A 121 6.41 -1.22 -7.09
C ARG A 121 7.93 -1.14 -6.92
N ARG A 122 8.65 -2.25 -7.08
CA ARG A 122 10.14 -2.23 -7.03
C ARG A 122 10.73 -1.37 -8.14
N MET A 123 10.15 -1.40 -9.33
CA MET A 123 10.60 -0.58 -10.46
C MET A 123 10.24 0.89 -10.30
N SER A 124 9.10 1.21 -9.70
CA SER A 124 8.66 2.58 -9.45
C SER A 124 9.26 3.19 -8.17
N SER A 125 9.86 2.37 -7.29
CA SER A 125 10.62 2.89 -6.17
C SER A 125 11.87 3.58 -6.72
N PRO A 126 12.13 4.85 -6.39
CA PRO A 126 13.38 5.50 -6.77
C PRO A 126 14.51 4.59 -6.31
N ALA A 127 15.46 4.32 -7.21
CA ALA A 127 16.62 3.50 -6.89
C ALA A 127 17.18 3.99 -5.55
N ARG A 128 17.36 3.08 -4.59
CA ARG A 128 18.01 3.42 -3.31
C ARG A 128 19.38 3.95 -3.69
N VAL A 129 19.49 5.27 -3.75
CA VAL A 129 20.78 5.92 -3.85
C VAL A 129 21.58 5.44 -2.64
N ASN A 130 22.77 4.92 -2.88
CA ASN A 130 23.66 4.34 -1.88
C ASN A 130 23.57 5.10 -0.57
N GLN A 131 23.09 4.41 0.48
CA GLN A 131 22.98 4.94 1.84
C GLN A 131 24.39 5.07 2.43
N SER A 132 25.17 6.00 1.93
CA SER A 132 26.42 6.39 2.58
C SER A 132 26.25 7.54 3.59
N SER A 133 25.07 8.10 3.69
CA SER A 133 24.72 9.11 4.72
C SER A 133 23.48 8.65 5.47
N GLY A 134 23.63 8.36 6.75
CA GLY A 134 22.71 7.64 7.63
C GLY A 134 21.33 8.22 7.90
N LEU A 135 20.75 9.03 7.04
CA LEU A 135 19.44 9.65 7.23
C LEU A 135 18.43 9.39 6.10
N GLY A 136 18.74 8.56 5.09
CA GLY A 136 17.77 8.15 4.06
C GLY A 136 17.21 9.28 3.16
N LEU A 137 17.66 10.50 3.33
CA LEU A 137 17.32 11.63 2.49
C LEU A 137 18.28 11.71 1.30
N ASN A 138 17.74 11.83 0.10
CA ASN A 138 18.55 12.02 -1.09
C ASN A 138 19.20 13.41 -1.03
N SER A 139 20.50 13.46 -0.75
CA SER A 139 21.27 14.69 -0.62
C SER A 139 21.25 15.57 -1.85
N ALA A 140 20.92 15.02 -3.03
CA ALA A 140 20.79 15.78 -4.26
C ALA A 140 19.45 16.53 -4.38
N LEU A 141 18.43 16.10 -3.62
CA LEU A 141 17.08 16.69 -3.67
C LEU A 141 16.74 17.56 -2.45
N PHE A 142 17.47 17.36 -1.35
CA PHE A 142 17.24 18.11 -0.12
C PHE A 142 18.59 18.61 0.43
N PRO A 143 18.86 19.92 0.45
CA PRO A 143 20.11 20.45 0.97
C PRO A 143 20.23 20.16 2.48
N HIS A 144 21.41 19.70 2.91
CA HIS A 144 21.69 19.40 4.32
C HIS A 144 22.25 20.61 5.08
N MET A 145 22.60 21.67 4.39
CA MET A 145 23.19 22.87 4.95
C MET A 145 22.53 24.10 4.32
N GLY A 146 22.35 25.14 5.11
CA GLY A 146 21.72 26.39 4.73
C GLY A 146 20.23 26.46 5.08
N ASP A 147 19.60 27.58 4.76
CA ASP A 147 18.18 27.78 5.01
C ASP A 147 17.33 26.96 4.05
N VAL A 148 16.52 26.06 4.58
CA VAL A 148 15.65 25.19 3.81
C VAL A 148 14.19 25.60 4.02
N HIS A 149 13.49 25.86 2.92
CA HIS A 149 12.07 26.14 2.95
C HIS A 149 11.26 24.87 2.65
N ALA A 150 10.45 24.43 3.60
CA ALA A 150 9.52 23.32 3.43
C ALA A 150 8.08 23.82 3.35
N LEU A 151 7.31 23.30 2.40
CA LEU A 151 5.86 23.52 2.37
C LEU A 151 5.19 22.55 3.33
N VAL A 152 4.53 23.10 4.35
CA VAL A 152 3.71 22.32 5.29
C VAL A 152 2.24 22.64 5.07
N ILE A 153 1.44 21.64 4.73
CA ILE A 153 0.01 21.76 4.50
C ILE A 153 -0.72 21.15 5.68
N LEU A 154 -1.47 21.94 6.43
CA LEU A 154 -2.34 21.48 7.51
C LEU A 154 -3.69 21.10 6.91
N ILE A 155 -4.14 19.87 7.15
CA ILE A 155 -5.40 19.36 6.62
C ILE A 155 -6.33 19.00 7.80
N GLU A 156 -7.55 19.50 7.74
CA GLU A 156 -8.64 19.08 8.63
C GLU A 156 -9.69 18.28 7.83
N TYR A 157 -10.26 17.28 8.46
CA TYR A 157 -11.42 16.59 7.93
C TYR A 157 -12.72 17.30 8.38
N SER A 158 -13.81 17.02 7.72
CA SER A 158 -15.12 17.61 8.07
C SER A 158 -15.56 17.24 9.50
N ASP A 159 -15.21 16.05 9.94
CA ASP A 159 -15.56 15.42 11.21
C ASP A 159 -14.44 15.45 12.27
N VAL A 160 -13.20 15.73 11.87
CA VAL A 160 -12.03 15.78 12.76
C VAL A 160 -11.27 17.08 12.59
N LYS A 161 -11.27 17.90 13.63
CA LYS A 161 -10.58 19.19 13.69
C LYS A 161 -9.32 19.13 14.54
N PHE A 162 -8.39 20.05 14.29
CA PHE A 162 -7.24 20.21 15.18
C PHE A 162 -7.69 20.54 16.60
N ARG A 163 -7.10 19.86 17.58
CA ARG A 163 -7.36 20.15 18.99
C ARG A 163 -6.64 21.41 19.46
N THR A 164 -5.59 21.80 18.76
CA THR A 164 -4.77 22.97 19.07
C THR A 164 -5.44 24.22 18.49
N PRO A 165 -5.80 25.22 19.32
CA PRO A 165 -6.28 26.50 18.85
C PRO A 165 -5.21 27.17 17.94
N ASN A 166 -5.64 27.79 16.85
CA ASN A 166 -4.74 28.43 15.88
C ASN A 166 -3.62 27.49 15.39
N ALA A 167 -4.01 26.29 14.93
CA ALA A 167 -3.07 25.26 14.49
C ALA A 167 -1.97 25.80 13.55
N GLY A 168 -2.28 26.71 12.64
CA GLY A 168 -1.32 27.32 11.73
C GLY A 168 -0.16 28.02 12.45
N GLU A 169 -0.48 28.88 13.43
CA GLU A 169 0.53 29.59 14.23
C GLU A 169 1.29 28.63 15.17
N TYR A 170 0.60 27.64 15.73
CA TYR A 170 1.23 26.63 16.55
C TYR A 170 2.30 25.86 15.77
N TYR A 171 1.94 25.30 14.62
CA TYR A 171 2.87 24.51 13.80
C TYR A 171 3.96 25.36 13.18
N LYS A 172 3.70 26.64 12.86
CA LYS A 172 4.75 27.59 12.42
C LYS A 172 5.80 27.76 13.51
N ARG A 173 5.40 27.95 14.77
CA ARG A 173 6.33 28.04 15.91
C ARG A 173 7.02 26.71 16.19
N PHE A 174 6.28 25.59 16.15
CA PHE A 174 6.84 24.26 16.33
C PHE A 174 7.99 23.96 15.37
N LEU A 175 7.87 24.39 14.12
CA LEU A 175 8.86 24.12 13.07
C LEU A 175 10.02 25.13 13.02
N ASN A 176 9.83 26.36 13.50
CA ASN A 176 10.80 27.44 13.29
C ASN A 176 11.29 28.11 14.58
N GLN A 177 10.68 27.84 15.73
CA GLN A 177 11.08 28.48 16.96
C GLN A 177 12.12 27.61 17.69
N GLU A 178 13.29 28.17 17.92
CA GLU A 178 14.33 27.55 18.74
C GLU A 178 13.81 27.30 20.16
N GLY A 179 14.08 26.10 20.70
CA GLY A 179 13.69 25.75 22.05
C GLY A 179 12.18 25.59 22.27
N PHE A 180 11.40 25.34 21.21
CA PHE A 180 9.96 25.10 21.35
C PHE A 180 9.69 23.87 22.23
N SER A 181 8.84 24.04 23.28
CA SER A 181 8.54 23.00 24.26
C SER A 181 7.07 22.92 24.68
N GLU A 182 6.15 23.51 23.92
CA GLU A 182 4.73 23.50 24.24
C GLU A 182 4.11 22.10 24.02
N HIS A 183 3.20 21.70 24.91
CA HIS A 183 2.44 20.44 24.84
C HIS A 183 3.30 19.16 24.73
N GLY A 184 4.52 19.18 25.28
CA GLY A 184 5.43 18.03 25.23
C GLY A 184 6.09 17.79 23.88
N GLY A 185 5.91 18.70 22.93
CA GLY A 185 6.63 18.70 21.66
C GLY A 185 8.02 19.29 21.83
N THR A 186 9.02 18.64 21.27
CA THR A 186 10.36 19.21 21.10
C THR A 186 10.46 19.62 19.64
N GLY A 187 10.26 20.91 19.37
CA GLY A 187 10.45 21.46 18.02
C GLY A 187 11.92 21.51 17.63
N SER A 188 12.18 21.95 16.39
CA SER A 188 13.54 22.10 15.89
C SER A 188 14.34 23.08 16.74
N ALA A 189 15.56 22.70 17.03
CA ALA A 189 16.60 23.61 17.47
C ALA A 189 17.30 24.23 16.29
#